data_726f21bd3570131104589b0825f23aad
#
_entry.id   726f21bd3570131104589b0825f23aad
#
_cell.length_a   1.000
_cell.length_b   1.000
_cell.length_c   1.000
_cell.angle_alpha   90.00
_cell.angle_beta   90.00
_cell.angle_gamma   90.00
#
_symmetry.space_group_name_H-M   'P 1'
#
loop_
_entity.id
_entity.type
_entity.pdbx_description
1 polymer ?
#
loop_
_entity_poly.entity_id
_entity_poly.type
_entity_poly.pdbx_seq_one_letter_code
_entity_poly.pdbx_strand_id
1 'polypeptide(L)'
;MALTSRRGSLALENVRMALGALVSTKLRSFLTLLGILIGVGTVVAMITIVTGLGNAMRKQIAGLGSGILFVTKHSPGVHFGDDAGERARKDLYLADAVAVRDWCPSVAAVSPEVQRAGYAQFAGQKSSLLAVVGATEAFPDANSWEPVEGRFFTAEELRGRTAVCVLGKGPHEALFPNGGGLGQWIDLEGRRYQLIGVLAARGKLLGDNQDDRAIVPLPFLAEGSGQGGSSTTSSSGRAAPRWWKTPGTR
;
A
#
# COMPACT_ATOMS: atom_id res chain seq x y z
N MET A 1 -4.57 -20.37 -68.20
CA MET A 1 -4.83 -19.27 -67.28
C MET A 1 -6.33 -19.03 -67.01
N ALA A 2 -7.16 -20.11 -66.99
CA ALA A 2 -8.64 -19.98 -66.90
C ALA A 2 -9.28 -20.75 -65.71
N LEU A 3 -8.51 -21.39 -64.83
CA LEU A 3 -9.03 -22.21 -63.74
C LEU A 3 -9.15 -21.46 -62.37
N THR A 4 -8.51 -20.32 -62.20
CA THR A 4 -8.55 -19.53 -60.97
C THR A 4 -9.78 -18.62 -60.86
N SER A 5 -10.34 -18.19 -61.98
CA SER A 5 -11.55 -17.34 -62.02
C SER A 5 -12.85 -18.09 -61.62
N ARG A 6 -12.92 -19.38 -61.89
CA ARG A 6 -14.11 -20.21 -61.62
C ARG A 6 -14.26 -20.54 -60.13
N ARG A 7 -13.16 -20.59 -59.39
CA ARG A 7 -13.19 -20.86 -57.91
C ARG A 7 -13.71 -19.66 -57.13
N GLY A 8 -13.43 -18.43 -57.54
CA GLY A 8 -13.92 -17.22 -56.90
C GLY A 8 -15.44 -17.04 -57.03
N SER A 9 -16.00 -17.37 -58.23
CA SER A 9 -17.46 -17.25 -58.45
C SER A 9 -18.25 -18.30 -57.67
N LEU A 10 -17.76 -19.53 -57.54
CA LEU A 10 -18.37 -20.59 -56.74
C LEU A 10 -18.35 -20.27 -55.23
N ALA A 11 -17.28 -19.67 -54.75
CA ALA A 11 -17.21 -19.26 -53.35
C ALA A 11 -18.20 -18.13 -53.03
N LEU A 12 -18.36 -17.18 -53.92
CA LEU A 12 -19.31 -16.07 -53.76
C LEU A 12 -20.77 -16.56 -53.83
N GLU A 13 -21.04 -17.50 -54.69
CA GLU A 13 -22.37 -18.14 -54.89
C GLU A 13 -22.75 -18.98 -53.66
N ASN A 14 -21.80 -19.76 -53.11
CA ASN A 14 -21.97 -20.51 -51.87
C ASN A 14 -22.21 -19.58 -50.65
N VAL A 15 -21.51 -18.47 -50.55
CA VAL A 15 -21.74 -17.44 -49.49
C VAL A 15 -23.13 -16.82 -49.64
N ARG A 16 -23.56 -16.53 -50.87
CA ARG A 16 -24.88 -15.95 -51.13
C ARG A 16 -26.01 -16.93 -50.80
N MET A 17 -25.86 -18.22 -51.15
CA MET A 17 -26.81 -19.27 -50.76
C MET A 17 -26.84 -19.46 -49.23
N ALA A 18 -25.70 -19.47 -48.56
CA ALA A 18 -25.62 -19.56 -47.09
C ALA A 18 -26.32 -18.38 -46.41
N LEU A 19 -26.10 -17.15 -46.90
CA LEU A 19 -26.79 -15.97 -46.41
C LEU A 19 -28.30 -16.01 -46.64
N GLY A 20 -28.73 -16.55 -47.84
CA GLY A 20 -30.14 -16.74 -48.13
C GLY A 20 -30.81 -17.75 -47.18
N ALA A 21 -30.12 -18.84 -46.85
CA ALA A 21 -30.61 -19.84 -45.88
C ALA A 21 -30.74 -19.26 -44.46
N LEU A 22 -29.82 -18.39 -44.06
CA LEU A 22 -29.89 -17.67 -42.79
C LEU A 22 -31.09 -16.72 -42.70
N VAL A 23 -31.44 -16.07 -43.81
CA VAL A 23 -32.58 -15.14 -43.87
C VAL A 23 -33.92 -15.90 -43.93
N SER A 24 -33.98 -17.10 -44.50
CA SER A 24 -35.22 -17.92 -44.57
C SER A 24 -35.63 -18.51 -43.21
N THR A 25 -34.64 -18.70 -42.26
CA THR A 25 -34.90 -19.24 -40.91
C THR A 25 -34.50 -18.23 -39.83
N LYS A 26 -35.03 -17.03 -39.92
CA LYS A 26 -34.64 -15.86 -39.10
C LYS A 26 -34.59 -16.16 -37.60
N LEU A 27 -35.60 -16.83 -37.05
CA LEU A 27 -35.67 -17.07 -35.59
C LEU A 27 -34.58 -18.05 -35.13
N ARG A 28 -34.32 -19.13 -35.89
CA ARG A 28 -33.29 -20.11 -35.53
C ARG A 28 -31.89 -19.48 -35.60
N SER A 29 -31.61 -18.77 -36.70
CA SER A 29 -30.34 -18.10 -36.91
C SER A 29 -30.06 -17.03 -35.84
N PHE A 30 -31.12 -16.27 -35.49
CA PHE A 30 -31.01 -15.26 -34.42
C PHE A 30 -30.70 -15.89 -33.04
N LEU A 31 -31.43 -16.98 -32.69
CA LEU A 31 -31.22 -17.66 -31.42
C LEU A 31 -29.84 -18.31 -31.32
N THR A 32 -29.33 -18.93 -32.39
CA THR A 32 -27.98 -19.52 -32.37
C THR A 32 -26.90 -18.43 -32.29
N LEU A 33 -27.05 -17.36 -33.04
CA LEU A 33 -26.10 -16.25 -33.04
C LEU A 33 -26.09 -15.51 -31.67
N LEU A 34 -27.28 -15.32 -31.09
CA LEU A 34 -27.44 -14.77 -29.76
C LEU A 34 -26.76 -15.65 -28.68
N GLY A 35 -26.96 -16.99 -28.78
CA GLY A 35 -26.30 -17.93 -27.85
C GLY A 35 -24.79 -17.89 -27.94
N ILE A 36 -24.22 -17.83 -29.16
CA ILE A 36 -22.77 -17.71 -29.34
C ILE A 36 -22.28 -16.35 -28.82
N LEU A 37 -22.98 -15.26 -29.11
CA LEU A 37 -22.61 -13.90 -28.69
C LEU A 37 -22.59 -13.77 -27.16
N ILE A 38 -23.62 -14.30 -26.48
CA ILE A 38 -23.67 -14.34 -25.02
C ILE A 38 -22.54 -15.23 -24.47
N GLY A 39 -22.35 -16.43 -25.01
CA GLY A 39 -21.34 -17.37 -24.56
C GLY A 39 -19.93 -16.82 -24.69
N VAL A 40 -19.55 -16.30 -25.85
CA VAL A 40 -18.21 -15.69 -26.06
C VAL A 40 -18.09 -14.39 -25.28
N GLY A 41 -19.14 -13.56 -25.29
CA GLY A 41 -19.15 -12.28 -24.57
C GLY A 41 -18.93 -12.44 -23.07
N THR A 42 -19.55 -13.42 -22.43
CA THR A 42 -19.35 -13.68 -21.00
C THR A 42 -17.92 -14.15 -20.69
N VAL A 43 -17.34 -15.02 -21.52
CA VAL A 43 -15.95 -15.48 -21.33
C VAL A 43 -14.96 -14.30 -21.48
N VAL A 44 -15.13 -13.49 -22.51
CA VAL A 44 -14.28 -12.31 -22.74
C VAL A 44 -14.42 -11.31 -21.57
N ALA A 45 -15.66 -11.04 -21.13
CA ALA A 45 -15.90 -10.16 -20.00
C ALA A 45 -15.22 -10.68 -18.71
N MET A 46 -15.34 -11.98 -18.44
CA MET A 46 -14.68 -12.59 -17.26
C MET A 46 -13.15 -12.46 -17.32
N ILE A 47 -12.54 -12.76 -18.46
CA ILE A 47 -11.09 -12.63 -18.63
C ILE A 47 -10.66 -11.16 -18.45
N THR A 48 -11.43 -10.23 -19.02
CA THR A 48 -11.13 -8.79 -18.90
C THR A 48 -11.20 -8.31 -17.46
N ILE A 49 -12.20 -8.74 -16.68
CA ILE A 49 -12.33 -8.40 -15.26
C ILE A 49 -11.17 -8.98 -14.46
N VAL A 50 -10.83 -10.26 -14.66
CA VAL A 50 -9.73 -10.91 -13.92
C VAL A 50 -8.38 -10.27 -14.25
N THR A 51 -8.10 -10.00 -15.52
CA THR A 51 -6.85 -9.34 -15.94
C THR A 51 -6.80 -7.89 -15.46
N GLY A 52 -7.92 -7.16 -15.53
CA GLY A 52 -8.03 -5.79 -15.02
C GLY A 52 -7.76 -5.71 -13.51
N LEU A 53 -8.36 -6.62 -12.73
CA LEU A 53 -8.12 -6.72 -11.29
C LEU A 53 -6.65 -7.08 -10.99
N GLY A 54 -6.08 -8.05 -11.69
CA GLY A 54 -4.67 -8.42 -11.54
C GLY A 54 -3.71 -7.25 -11.82
N ASN A 55 -3.99 -6.46 -12.85
CA ASN A 55 -3.20 -5.27 -13.16
C ASN A 55 -3.37 -4.15 -12.13
N ALA A 56 -4.58 -3.94 -11.61
CA ALA A 56 -4.83 -3.00 -10.53
C ALA A 56 -4.06 -3.37 -9.26
N MET A 57 -4.10 -4.66 -8.87
CA MET A 57 -3.34 -5.17 -7.73
C MET A 57 -1.82 -5.02 -7.92
N ARG A 58 -1.30 -5.34 -9.11
CA ARG A 58 0.14 -5.15 -9.41
C ARG A 58 0.58 -3.70 -9.31
N LYS A 59 -0.24 -2.74 -9.79
CA LYS A 59 0.05 -1.31 -9.65
C LYS A 59 0.06 -0.87 -8.19
N GLN A 60 -0.87 -1.37 -7.37
CA GLN A 60 -0.90 -1.08 -5.94
C GLN A 60 0.35 -1.62 -5.23
N ILE A 61 0.75 -2.87 -5.52
CA ILE A 61 1.95 -3.48 -4.93
C ILE A 61 3.23 -2.78 -5.42
N ALA A 62 3.30 -2.37 -6.69
CA ALA A 62 4.45 -1.63 -7.22
C ALA A 62 4.65 -0.28 -6.53
N GLY A 63 3.57 0.37 -6.06
CA GLY A 63 3.62 1.59 -5.27
C GLY A 63 4.23 1.44 -3.87
N LEU A 64 4.30 0.21 -3.34
CA LEU A 64 4.95 -0.08 -2.05
C LEU A 64 6.49 -0.12 -2.15
N GLY A 65 7.05 -0.15 -3.35
CA GLY A 65 8.48 -0.38 -3.58
C GLY A 65 8.81 -1.88 -3.73
N SER A 66 9.65 -2.19 -4.71
CA SER A 66 10.13 -3.55 -4.93
C SER A 66 11.16 -3.92 -3.85
N GLY A 67 10.89 -4.99 -3.09
CA GLY A 67 11.84 -5.53 -2.11
C GLY A 67 11.56 -5.14 -0.66
N ILE A 68 10.36 -4.65 -0.32
CA ILE A 68 9.97 -4.44 1.08
C ILE A 68 9.43 -5.75 1.65
N LEU A 69 9.93 -6.14 2.83
CA LEU A 69 9.45 -7.25 3.61
C LEU A 69 8.85 -6.74 4.93
N PHE A 70 7.58 -7.06 5.17
CA PHE A 70 6.91 -6.74 6.42
C PHE A 70 6.95 -7.96 7.35
N VAL A 71 7.51 -7.78 8.53
CA VAL A 71 7.49 -8.78 9.61
C VAL A 71 6.51 -8.30 10.66
N THR A 72 5.37 -8.97 10.78
CA THR A 72 4.28 -8.60 11.69
C THR A 72 3.85 -9.79 12.52
N LYS A 73 3.42 -9.54 13.77
CA LYS A 73 2.82 -10.58 14.63
C LYS A 73 1.49 -11.09 14.06
N HIS A 74 0.68 -10.17 13.53
CA HIS A 74 -0.63 -10.47 12.96
C HIS A 74 -0.57 -10.53 11.44
N SER A 75 -1.28 -11.49 10.83
CA SER A 75 -1.37 -11.54 9.37
C SER A 75 -2.09 -10.32 8.83
N PRO A 76 -1.62 -9.69 7.74
CA PRO A 76 -2.36 -8.61 7.11
C PRO A 76 -3.64 -9.18 6.47
N GLY A 77 -4.80 -8.63 6.81
CA GLY A 77 -6.09 -9.02 6.22
C GLY A 77 -7.27 -8.82 7.15
N VAL A 78 -8.47 -9.01 6.62
CA VAL A 78 -9.71 -9.00 7.42
C VAL A 78 -9.81 -10.35 8.13
N HIS A 79 -9.64 -10.34 9.43
CA HIS A 79 -9.74 -11.55 10.25
C HIS A 79 -11.20 -11.77 10.61
N PHE A 80 -11.81 -12.82 10.05
CA PHE A 80 -13.09 -13.34 10.50
C PHE A 80 -12.82 -14.40 11.56
N GLY A 81 -12.74 -13.98 12.83
CA GLY A 81 -12.62 -14.87 13.97
C GLY A 81 -11.39 -14.63 14.83
N ASP A 82 -11.51 -15.12 16.05
CA ASP A 82 -10.50 -15.01 17.11
C ASP A 82 -9.51 -16.18 16.95
N ASP A 83 -8.44 -15.96 16.18
CA ASP A 83 -7.50 -17.02 15.87
C ASP A 83 -6.54 -17.24 17.06
N ALA A 84 -6.80 -18.30 17.85
CA ALA A 84 -5.98 -18.66 19.00
C ALA A 84 -4.50 -18.86 18.63
N GLY A 85 -4.21 -19.24 17.38
CA GLY A 85 -2.86 -19.38 16.84
C GLY A 85 -2.12 -18.05 16.71
N GLU A 86 -2.82 -16.96 16.38
CA GLU A 86 -2.21 -15.63 16.29
C GLU A 86 -1.87 -15.03 17.66
N ARG A 87 -2.73 -15.30 18.67
CA ARG A 87 -2.47 -14.87 20.05
C ARG A 87 -1.25 -15.55 20.65
N ALA A 88 -0.96 -16.79 20.28
CA ALA A 88 0.18 -17.57 20.76
C ALA A 88 1.51 -17.17 20.13
N ARG A 89 1.53 -16.34 19.05
CA ARG A 89 2.76 -15.85 18.45
C ARG A 89 3.47 -14.92 19.42
N LYS A 90 4.80 -15.02 19.46
CA LYS A 90 5.63 -14.10 20.26
C LYS A 90 5.50 -12.67 19.75
N ASP A 91 5.55 -11.74 20.70
CA ASP A 91 5.66 -10.33 20.37
C ASP A 91 7.02 -10.05 19.71
N LEU A 92 7.03 -9.08 18.81
CA LEU A 92 8.25 -8.59 18.19
C LEU A 92 8.83 -7.49 19.08
N TYR A 93 10.12 -7.59 19.36
CA TYR A 93 10.86 -6.62 20.17
C TYR A 93 11.85 -5.86 19.31
N LEU A 94 12.29 -4.70 19.79
CA LEU A 94 13.34 -3.91 19.14
C LEU A 94 14.64 -4.73 18.94
N ALA A 95 14.93 -5.66 19.84
CA ALA A 95 16.08 -6.57 19.74
C ALA A 95 16.00 -7.45 18.49
N ASP A 96 14.80 -7.86 18.07
CA ASP A 96 14.61 -8.67 16.85
C ASP A 96 14.94 -7.85 15.60
N ALA A 97 14.58 -6.56 15.57
CA ALA A 97 14.94 -5.66 14.48
C ALA A 97 16.47 -5.45 14.40
N VAL A 98 17.13 -5.33 15.54
CA VAL A 98 18.61 -5.27 15.62
C VAL A 98 19.22 -6.56 15.11
N ALA A 99 18.69 -7.72 15.51
CA ALA A 99 19.16 -9.02 15.04
C ALA A 99 19.02 -9.16 13.52
N VAL A 100 17.87 -8.77 12.94
CA VAL A 100 17.66 -8.78 11.47
C VAL A 100 18.70 -7.89 10.78
N ARG A 101 18.94 -6.69 11.30
CA ARG A 101 19.95 -5.77 10.76
C ARG A 101 21.35 -6.37 10.76
N ASP A 102 21.73 -7.02 11.86
CA ASP A 102 23.13 -7.47 12.08
C ASP A 102 23.41 -8.82 11.40
N TRP A 103 22.38 -9.67 11.23
CA TRP A 103 22.54 -11.03 10.72
C TRP A 103 22.09 -11.20 9.26
N CYS A 104 21.38 -10.24 8.69
CA CYS A 104 20.87 -10.31 7.33
C CYS A 104 21.58 -9.29 6.41
N PRO A 105 22.75 -9.60 5.83
CA PRO A 105 23.54 -8.67 5.01
C PRO A 105 22.83 -8.24 3.71
N SER A 106 21.82 -8.99 3.28
CA SER A 106 20.99 -8.65 2.11
C SER A 106 19.92 -7.59 2.39
N VAL A 107 19.72 -7.24 3.66
CA VAL A 107 18.75 -6.23 4.09
C VAL A 107 19.44 -4.87 4.13
N ALA A 108 18.90 -3.92 3.38
CA ALA A 108 19.49 -2.59 3.24
C ALA A 108 19.13 -1.65 4.39
N ALA A 109 17.88 -1.64 4.81
CA ALA A 109 17.37 -0.83 5.90
C ALA A 109 16.33 -1.63 6.70
N VAL A 110 16.31 -1.42 8.00
CA VAL A 110 15.31 -2.01 8.92
C VAL A 110 14.66 -0.87 9.68
N SER A 111 13.33 -0.77 9.60
CA SER A 111 12.54 0.19 10.36
C SER A 111 11.63 -0.56 11.32
N PRO A 112 11.97 -0.62 12.60
CA PRO A 112 11.02 -1.06 13.63
C PRO A 112 9.93 0.00 13.77
N GLU A 113 8.68 -0.47 13.84
CA GLU A 113 7.50 0.38 13.90
C GLU A 113 6.55 -0.09 14.99
N VAL A 114 5.95 0.85 15.68
CA VAL A 114 4.82 0.62 16.59
C VAL A 114 3.66 1.45 16.10
N GLN A 115 2.50 0.83 15.91
CA GLN A 115 1.32 1.51 15.40
C GLN A 115 0.18 1.51 16.41
N ARG A 116 -0.52 2.65 16.50
CA ARG A 116 -1.75 2.81 17.27
C ARG A 116 -2.76 3.60 16.46
N ALA A 117 -4.03 3.35 16.71
CA ALA A 117 -5.08 4.23 16.21
C ALA A 117 -5.18 5.48 17.10
N GLY A 118 -5.39 6.63 16.48
CA GLY A 118 -5.48 7.89 17.20
C GLY A 118 -6.06 9.01 16.37
N TYR A 119 -6.03 10.23 16.90
CA TYR A 119 -6.53 11.44 16.26
C TYR A 119 -5.51 12.56 16.36
N ALA A 120 -5.43 13.37 15.32
CA ALA A 120 -4.69 14.61 15.34
C ALA A 120 -5.65 15.79 15.53
N GLN A 121 -5.23 16.83 16.28
CA GLN A 121 -6.02 18.03 16.54
C GLN A 121 -5.15 19.29 16.43
N PHE A 122 -5.73 20.34 15.84
CA PHE A 122 -5.10 21.65 15.74
C PHE A 122 -6.18 22.74 15.64
N ALA A 123 -6.07 23.79 16.49
CA ALA A 123 -6.93 24.96 16.46
C ALA A 123 -8.44 24.66 16.36
N GLY A 124 -8.91 23.61 17.06
CA GLY A 124 -10.33 23.18 17.02
C GLY A 124 -10.69 22.24 15.87
N GLN A 125 -9.81 22.05 14.90
CA GLN A 125 -9.95 21.03 13.84
C GLN A 125 -9.49 19.68 14.37
N LYS A 126 -10.17 18.60 13.94
CA LYS A 126 -9.84 17.23 14.30
C LYS A 126 -9.79 16.38 13.04
N SER A 127 -8.76 15.55 12.92
CA SER A 127 -8.66 14.57 11.83
C SER A 127 -9.66 13.42 11.98
N SER A 128 -9.88 12.67 10.91
CA SER A 128 -10.42 11.31 10.99
C SER A 128 -9.51 10.41 11.85
N LEU A 129 -10.00 9.19 12.15
CA LEU A 129 -9.17 8.17 12.77
C LEU A 129 -7.95 7.89 11.88
N LEU A 130 -6.77 7.99 12.43
CA LEU A 130 -5.51 7.79 11.71
C LEU A 130 -4.60 6.79 12.43
N ALA A 131 -3.65 6.25 11.69
CA ALA A 131 -2.59 5.44 12.26
C ALA A 131 -1.46 6.35 12.78
N VAL A 132 -1.26 6.38 14.10
CA VAL A 132 -0.08 6.99 14.70
C VAL A 132 1.03 5.94 14.71
N VAL A 133 2.09 6.19 13.94
CA VAL A 133 3.21 5.26 13.74
C VAL A 133 4.45 5.82 14.41
N GLY A 134 4.94 5.11 15.42
CA GLY A 134 6.28 5.35 15.97
C GLY A 134 7.31 4.64 15.12
N ALA A 135 8.25 5.37 14.54
CA ALA A 135 9.23 4.82 13.62
C ALA A 135 10.64 5.37 13.90
N THR A 136 11.63 4.81 13.21
CA THR A 136 13.00 5.31 13.19
C THR A 136 13.25 6.22 11.99
N GLU A 137 14.40 6.87 11.95
CA GLU A 137 14.85 7.68 10.81
C GLU A 137 15.00 6.89 9.51
N ALA A 138 15.12 5.56 9.59
CA ALA A 138 15.19 4.67 8.44
C ALA A 138 13.82 4.42 7.77
N PHE A 139 12.73 4.92 8.35
CA PHE A 139 11.37 4.69 7.85
C PHE A 139 11.16 5.12 6.38
N PRO A 140 11.62 6.31 5.93
CA PRO A 140 11.47 6.72 4.54
C PRO A 140 12.14 5.74 3.57
N ASP A 141 13.37 5.33 3.87
CA ASP A 141 14.15 4.41 3.04
C ASP A 141 13.55 3.00 3.04
N ALA A 142 13.15 2.51 4.22
CA ALA A 142 12.57 1.18 4.38
C ALA A 142 11.20 1.05 3.69
N ASN A 143 10.39 2.10 3.72
CA ASN A 143 9.03 2.10 3.19
C ASN A 143 8.88 2.85 1.86
N SER A 144 9.97 3.37 1.29
CA SER A 144 9.97 4.20 0.08
C SER A 144 9.01 5.41 0.20
N TRP A 145 8.96 6.03 1.38
CA TRP A 145 8.18 7.24 1.62
C TRP A 145 9.04 8.48 1.42
N GLU A 146 8.49 9.48 0.73
CA GLU A 146 9.13 10.78 0.54
C GLU A 146 8.24 11.89 1.08
N PRO A 147 8.78 12.84 1.86
CA PRO A 147 8.05 14.04 2.23
C PRO A 147 7.89 14.93 0.97
N VAL A 148 6.66 15.41 0.73
CA VAL A 148 6.36 16.39 -0.33
C VAL A 148 6.66 17.80 0.15
N GLU A 149 6.43 18.04 1.44
CA GLU A 149 6.72 19.32 2.07
C GLU A 149 7.53 19.09 3.36
N GLY A 150 8.46 19.99 3.63
CA GLY A 150 9.31 19.90 4.81
C GLY A 150 10.34 18.77 4.73
N ARG A 151 10.53 18.05 5.84
CA ARG A 151 11.53 17.00 5.97
C ARG A 151 11.06 15.88 6.90
N PHE A 152 11.76 14.76 6.89
CA PHE A 152 11.63 13.73 7.91
C PHE A 152 12.54 14.02 9.11
N PHE A 153 12.31 13.38 10.24
CA PHE A 153 13.16 13.57 11.44
C PHE A 153 14.49 12.82 11.30
N THR A 154 15.50 13.35 11.96
CA THR A 154 16.87 12.84 11.91
C THR A 154 17.14 11.85 13.05
N ALA A 155 18.27 11.11 12.95
CA ALA A 155 18.74 10.23 14.02
C ALA A 155 19.05 10.99 15.33
N GLU A 156 19.41 12.28 15.24
CA GLU A 156 19.64 13.11 16.40
C GLU A 156 18.34 13.46 17.11
N GLU A 157 17.30 13.82 16.34
CA GLU A 157 15.96 14.08 16.88
C GLU A 157 15.34 12.82 17.49
N LEU A 158 15.57 11.65 16.88
CA LEU A 158 15.16 10.37 17.45
C LEU A 158 15.85 10.10 18.80
N ARG A 159 17.19 10.26 18.87
CA ARG A 159 17.97 10.06 20.11
C ARG A 159 17.66 11.11 21.16
N GLY A 160 17.51 12.35 20.74
CA GLY A 160 17.17 13.49 21.62
C GLY A 160 15.70 13.49 22.06
N ARG A 161 14.89 12.53 21.57
CA ARG A 161 13.45 12.48 21.87
C ARG A 161 12.78 13.82 21.59
N THR A 162 13.07 14.40 20.45
CA THR A 162 12.45 15.67 20.04
C THR A 162 10.99 15.39 19.62
N ALA A 163 10.07 16.16 20.17
CA ALA A 163 8.64 16.00 19.90
C ALA A 163 8.27 16.56 18.51
N VAL A 164 8.63 15.86 17.45
CA VAL A 164 8.36 16.19 16.06
C VAL A 164 7.44 15.14 15.44
N CYS A 165 6.70 15.54 14.41
CA CYS A 165 5.86 14.62 13.64
C CYS A 165 5.86 14.95 12.16
N VAL A 166 5.56 13.92 11.37
CA VAL A 166 5.32 14.02 9.93
C VAL A 166 3.90 13.49 9.67
N LEU A 167 3.06 14.27 9.00
CA LEU A 167 1.69 13.89 8.70
C LEU A 167 1.58 13.28 7.30
N GLY A 168 0.68 12.33 7.14
CA GLY A 168 0.15 11.94 5.84
C GLY A 168 -0.77 13.03 5.28
N LYS A 169 -1.07 12.93 4.00
CA LYS A 169 -1.87 13.94 3.29
C LYS A 169 -3.27 14.10 3.88
N GLY A 170 -3.95 12.99 4.24
CA GLY A 170 -5.30 13.03 4.78
C GLY A 170 -5.45 13.89 6.04
N PRO A 171 -4.74 13.59 7.15
CA PRO A 171 -4.80 14.41 8.35
C PRO A 171 -4.24 15.81 8.15
N HIS A 172 -3.26 16.02 7.26
CA HIS A 172 -2.77 17.36 6.95
C HIS A 172 -3.88 18.24 6.32
N GLU A 173 -4.58 17.76 5.31
CA GLU A 173 -5.70 18.48 4.68
C GLU A 173 -6.85 18.74 5.66
N ALA A 174 -7.12 17.79 6.57
CA ALA A 174 -8.15 17.93 7.58
C ALA A 174 -7.84 19.02 8.62
N LEU A 175 -6.55 19.15 9.02
CA LEU A 175 -6.13 20.13 10.01
C LEU A 175 -5.79 21.49 9.38
N PHE A 176 -5.30 21.52 8.15
CA PHE A 176 -4.84 22.70 7.42
C PHE A 176 -5.50 22.80 6.04
N PRO A 177 -6.81 23.06 5.96
CA PRO A 177 -7.55 23.08 4.68
C PRO A 177 -7.03 24.16 3.71
N ASN A 178 -6.38 25.19 4.22
CA ASN A 178 -5.78 26.25 3.42
C ASN A 178 -4.28 26.01 3.11
N GLY A 179 -3.78 24.81 3.44
CA GLY A 179 -2.35 24.50 3.33
C GLY A 179 -1.48 25.09 4.43
N GLY A 180 -0.18 24.83 4.37
CA GLY A 180 0.79 25.28 5.37
C GLY A 180 0.84 24.36 6.60
N GLY A 181 1.06 24.94 7.77
CA GLY A 181 1.12 24.18 9.04
C GLY A 181 2.49 23.68 9.44
N LEU A 182 3.50 23.72 8.56
CA LEU A 182 4.88 23.39 8.94
C LEU A 182 5.37 24.29 10.07
N GLY A 183 6.02 23.68 11.08
CA GLY A 183 6.48 24.36 12.28
C GLY A 183 5.42 24.57 13.36
N GLN A 184 4.13 24.33 13.07
CA GLN A 184 3.06 24.42 14.05
C GLN A 184 3.06 23.24 15.02
N TRP A 185 2.55 23.50 16.23
CA TRP A 185 2.39 22.47 17.25
C TRP A 185 1.00 21.86 17.15
N ILE A 186 0.92 20.59 16.84
CA ILE A 186 -0.33 19.82 16.77
C ILE A 186 -0.42 18.88 17.98
N ASP A 187 -1.64 18.53 18.37
CA ASP A 187 -1.89 17.52 19.39
C ASP A 187 -2.15 16.18 18.72
N LEU A 188 -1.40 15.16 19.14
CA LEU A 188 -1.59 13.76 18.77
C LEU A 188 -1.83 12.96 20.07
N GLU A 189 -3.07 12.52 20.26
CA GLU A 189 -3.46 11.71 21.43
C GLU A 189 -3.05 12.36 22.79
N GLY A 190 -3.26 13.69 22.92
CA GLY A 190 -2.96 14.43 24.15
C GLY A 190 -1.48 14.81 24.33
N ARG A 191 -0.64 14.57 23.32
CA ARG A 191 0.77 15.02 23.30
C ARG A 191 1.00 15.99 22.14
N ARG A 192 1.77 17.04 22.43
CA ARG A 192 2.11 18.05 21.41
C ARG A 192 3.35 17.66 20.63
N TYR A 193 3.27 17.76 19.32
CA TYR A 193 4.36 17.54 18.38
C TYR A 193 4.45 18.68 17.41
N GLN A 194 5.65 19.07 17.04
CA GLN A 194 5.87 20.05 16.00
C GLN A 194 5.79 19.37 14.63
N LEU A 195 4.94 19.88 13.74
CA LEU A 195 4.80 19.38 12.37
C LEU A 195 6.01 19.82 11.55
N ILE A 196 6.84 18.87 11.10
CA ILE A 196 8.07 19.13 10.35
C ILE A 196 8.02 18.68 8.90
N GLY A 197 7.03 17.90 8.52
CA GLY A 197 6.88 17.43 7.14
C GLY A 197 5.52 16.84 6.84
N VAL A 198 5.23 16.73 5.55
CA VAL A 198 4.01 16.13 5.00
C VAL A 198 4.41 15.08 3.96
N LEU A 199 3.87 13.88 4.06
CA LEU A 199 4.17 12.77 3.16
C LEU A 199 3.40 12.86 1.84
N ALA A 200 3.98 12.28 0.80
CA ALA A 200 3.29 12.10 -0.48
C ALA A 200 2.02 11.27 -0.34
N ALA A 201 0.98 11.61 -1.08
CA ALA A 201 -0.22 10.79 -1.15
C ALA A 201 0.07 9.45 -1.83
N ARG A 202 -0.44 8.37 -1.24
CA ARG A 202 -0.39 7.00 -1.81
C ARG A 202 -1.77 6.43 -2.10
N GLY A 203 -2.80 7.05 -1.52
CA GLY A 203 -4.17 6.58 -1.65
C GLY A 203 -4.45 5.31 -0.85
N LYS A 204 -5.45 4.55 -1.28
CA LYS A 204 -5.89 3.32 -0.62
C LYS A 204 -5.13 2.11 -1.16
N LEU A 205 -4.61 1.30 -0.25
CA LEU A 205 -3.95 0.04 -0.56
C LEU A 205 -4.68 -1.09 0.16
N LEU A 206 -5.19 -2.08 -0.58
CA LEU A 206 -5.91 -3.25 -0.04
C LEU A 206 -7.04 -2.89 0.94
N GLY A 207 -7.68 -1.72 0.75
CA GLY A 207 -8.75 -1.24 1.62
C GLY A 207 -8.29 -0.34 2.77
N ASP A 208 -7.00 -0.29 3.06
CA ASP A 208 -6.41 0.60 4.06
C ASP A 208 -5.99 1.94 3.43
N ASN A 209 -6.37 3.06 4.05
CA ASN A 209 -6.00 4.39 3.59
C ASN A 209 -4.58 4.71 4.07
N GLN A 210 -3.62 4.66 3.17
CA GLN A 210 -2.22 4.93 3.48
C GLN A 210 -1.96 6.40 3.80
N ASP A 211 -2.86 7.29 3.41
CA ASP A 211 -2.73 8.73 3.62
C ASP A 211 -3.13 9.16 5.03
N ASP A 212 -3.92 8.32 5.75
CA ASP A 212 -4.40 8.61 7.11
C ASP A 212 -3.41 8.11 8.17
N ARG A 213 -2.25 8.75 8.24
CA ARG A 213 -1.21 8.43 9.23
C ARG A 213 -0.47 9.65 9.76
N ALA A 214 0.08 9.50 10.96
CA ALA A 214 1.02 10.45 11.56
C ALA A 214 2.25 9.66 12.02
N ILE A 215 3.44 10.09 11.65
CA ILE A 215 4.68 9.44 12.00
C ILE A 215 5.41 10.26 13.04
N VAL A 216 5.78 9.63 14.15
CA VAL A 216 6.50 10.24 15.26
C VAL A 216 7.75 9.40 15.60
N PRO A 217 8.75 9.94 16.28
CA PRO A 217 9.89 9.14 16.72
C PRO A 217 9.46 8.01 17.64
N LEU A 218 9.97 6.81 17.37
CA LEU A 218 9.61 5.55 18.04
C LEU A 218 9.55 5.61 19.58
N PRO A 219 10.48 6.28 20.30
CA PRO A 219 10.46 6.30 21.77
C PRO A 219 9.16 6.83 22.37
N PHE A 220 8.47 7.75 21.69
CA PHE A 220 7.21 8.32 22.20
C PHE A 220 6.05 7.32 22.23
N LEU A 221 6.01 6.37 21.29
CA LEU A 221 5.00 5.33 21.27
C LEU A 221 5.40 4.09 22.08
N ALA A 222 6.68 3.77 22.11
CA ALA A 222 7.19 2.61 22.86
C ALA A 222 6.97 2.73 24.37
N GLU A 223 7.14 3.92 24.95
CA GLU A 223 6.95 4.17 26.38
C GLU A 223 5.50 4.07 26.85
N GLY A 224 4.54 4.28 25.97
CA GLY A 224 3.11 4.15 26.27
C GLY A 224 2.53 2.76 25.96
N SER A 225 3.30 1.82 25.43
CA SER A 225 2.84 0.48 25.06
C SER A 225 2.99 -0.53 26.18
N GLY A 226 2.34 -0.27 27.32
CA GLY A 226 1.93 -1.36 28.20
C GLY A 226 0.95 -2.25 27.43
N GLN A 227 1.42 -3.41 26.95
CA GLN A 227 0.63 -4.56 26.50
C GLN A 227 -0.47 -4.33 25.42
N GLY A 228 -0.15 -3.81 24.23
CA GLY A 228 -1.17 -3.76 23.19
C GLY A 228 -0.78 -3.13 21.84
N GLY A 229 0.42 -2.62 21.67
CA GLY A 229 0.88 -2.10 20.39
C GLY A 229 1.37 -3.23 19.47
N SER A 230 0.82 -3.35 18.25
CA SER A 230 1.39 -4.23 17.24
C SER A 230 2.72 -3.64 16.77
N SER A 231 3.83 -4.33 17.02
CA SER A 231 5.12 -3.96 16.44
C SER A 231 5.22 -4.56 15.04
N THR A 232 5.54 -3.73 14.08
CA THR A 232 5.81 -4.10 12.69
C THR A 232 7.25 -3.70 12.36
N THR A 233 7.97 -4.56 11.69
CA THR A 233 9.32 -4.24 11.21
C THR A 233 9.29 -4.27 9.68
N SER A 234 9.63 -3.18 9.02
CA SER A 234 9.82 -3.14 7.58
C SER A 234 11.31 -3.18 7.23
N SER A 235 11.65 -3.86 6.14
CA SER A 235 13.02 -3.93 5.63
C SER A 235 13.03 -3.78 4.12
N SER A 236 14.02 -3.07 3.57
CA SER A 236 14.20 -2.94 2.14
C SER A 236 15.51 -3.59 1.66
N GLY A 237 15.49 -4.21 0.50
CA GLY A 237 16.61 -4.99 -0.06
C GLY A 237 17.70 -4.17 -0.75
N ARG A 238 17.86 -2.87 -0.47
CA ARG A 238 18.96 -2.05 -1.02
C ARG A 238 20.13 -1.95 -0.05
N ALA A 239 21.34 -1.85 -0.57
CA ALA A 239 22.58 -1.78 0.24
C ALA A 239 22.56 -0.58 1.21
N ALA A 240 22.75 -0.84 2.50
CA ALA A 240 22.70 0.14 3.57
C ALA A 240 23.73 1.27 3.39
N PRO A 241 23.37 2.54 3.63
CA PRO A 241 24.33 3.63 3.63
C PRO A 241 25.37 3.47 4.76
N ARG A 242 26.60 3.88 4.49
CA ARG A 242 27.79 3.70 5.39
C ARG A 242 27.66 4.29 6.79
N TRP A 243 26.79 5.26 7.01
CA TRP A 243 26.61 5.94 8.30
C TRP A 243 25.81 5.15 9.34
N TRP A 244 25.18 4.05 8.94
CA TRP A 244 24.43 3.15 9.82
C TRP A 244 25.29 2.33 10.79
N LYS A 245 26.60 2.23 10.54
CA LYS A 245 27.51 1.59 11.46
C LYS A 245 27.77 2.50 12.66
N THR A 246 27.08 2.27 13.78
CA THR A 246 27.50 2.84 15.06
C THR A 246 28.91 2.29 15.40
N PRO A 247 29.90 3.17 15.67
CA PRO A 247 31.18 2.70 16.17
C PRO A 247 31.00 2.27 17.62
N GLY A 248 31.21 1.02 17.90
CA GLY A 248 31.55 0.55 19.23
C GLY A 248 30.44 -0.11 20.04
N THR A 249 30.35 -1.40 19.92
CA THR A 249 30.28 -2.29 21.09
C THR A 249 31.14 -3.52 20.76
N ARG A 250 32.27 -3.59 21.42
CA ARG A 250 33.06 -4.82 21.56
C ARG A 250 32.30 -5.78 22.46
#